data_d9d4198acc56538d8903cad65b02a8cc
#
_entry.id   d9d4198acc56538d8903cad65b02a8cc
#
_cell.length_a   1.000
_cell.length_b   1.000
_cell.length_c   1.000
_cell.angle_alpha   90.00
_cell.angle_beta   90.00
_cell.angle_gamma   90.00
#
_symmetry.space_group_name_H-M   'P 1'
#
loop_
_entity.id
_entity.type
_entity.pdbx_description
1 polymer ?
#
loop_
_entity_poly.entity_id
_entity_poly.type
_entity_poly.pdbx_seq_one_letter_code
_entity_poly.pdbx_strand_id
1 'polypeptide(L)'
;MFGKIFGLGLRHPHHQHALQQKPDVDFFEVHSENFIAEGGASLDFLEKISALYPLSFHCVGISLGSASGLDKKHLKNIKKLLDRFKPILFSDHLSWSNSSNAGTANDLLPIPYTKEALQIFCDNVRCAQDFFGREILIENPSAYLEFTDSKISEVNFLNEIAQKTGCGILLDINNIFVSAENFSFDAKKYLDEIDVTKVKEIHLAGHSIYKGLRIDTHNTSICDEVLLLYKNFVKKNKLKVPTLVEWDEEIPEFSVLFNELEKVKSLK
;
A
#
# COMPACT_ATOMS: atom_id res chain seq x y z
N MET A 1 12.71 -17.31 1.91
CA MET A 1 11.86 -17.37 3.12
C MET A 1 12.17 -16.11 3.91
N PHE A 2 11.32 -15.09 3.82
CA PHE A 2 11.54 -13.85 4.56
C PHE A 2 11.38 -14.15 6.07
N GLY A 3 12.37 -13.73 6.87
CA GLY A 3 12.18 -13.61 8.33
C GLY A 3 11.15 -12.53 8.63
N LYS A 4 10.97 -12.18 9.90
CA LYS A 4 10.23 -10.96 10.25
C LYS A 4 11.10 -9.78 9.80
N ILE A 5 10.71 -9.08 8.76
CA ILE A 5 11.36 -7.88 8.24
C ILE A 5 10.43 -6.68 8.40
N PHE A 6 11.02 -5.54 8.76
CA PHE A 6 10.30 -4.32 9.12
C PHE A 6 10.87 -3.14 8.35
N GLY A 7 9.98 -2.40 7.71
CA GLY A 7 10.32 -1.24 6.88
C GLY A 7 9.67 0.04 7.34
N LEU A 8 10.14 1.13 6.76
CA LEU A 8 9.59 2.47 6.92
C LEU A 8 9.26 3.08 5.57
N GLY A 9 8.14 3.79 5.51
CA GLY A 9 7.84 4.70 4.42
C GLY A 9 8.87 5.82 4.39
N LEU A 10 9.58 5.98 3.26
CA LEU A 10 10.65 6.97 3.14
C LEU A 10 10.15 8.20 2.38
N ARG A 11 10.01 9.31 3.10
CA ARG A 11 9.54 10.59 2.58
C ARG A 11 10.67 11.61 2.50
N HIS A 12 10.54 12.61 1.63
CA HIS A 12 11.60 13.58 1.32
C HIS A 12 12.31 14.19 2.53
N PRO A 13 11.63 14.61 3.62
CA PRO A 13 12.30 15.18 4.79
C PRO A 13 13.31 14.22 5.45
N HIS A 14 13.13 12.91 5.31
CA HIS A 14 13.98 11.88 5.92
C HIS A 14 15.14 11.42 5.03
N HIS A 15 15.21 11.85 3.76
CA HIS A 15 16.20 11.38 2.78
C HIS A 15 17.63 11.53 3.26
N GLN A 16 17.98 12.72 3.76
CA GLN A 16 19.35 13.00 4.23
C GLN A 16 19.68 12.19 5.48
N HIS A 17 18.73 12.07 6.42
CA HIS A 17 18.90 11.27 7.62
C HIS A 17 19.16 9.79 7.28
N ALA A 18 18.34 9.20 6.40
CA ALA A 18 18.48 7.80 6.00
C ALA A 18 19.87 7.50 5.36
N LEU A 19 20.39 8.41 4.54
CA LEU A 19 21.71 8.25 3.93
C LEU A 19 22.86 8.41 4.93
N GLN A 20 22.77 9.37 5.87
CA GLN A 20 23.86 9.73 6.77
C GLN A 20 23.91 8.84 8.02
N GLN A 21 22.76 8.60 8.63
CA GLN A 21 22.68 7.87 9.90
C GLN A 21 22.53 6.36 9.70
N LYS A 22 22.11 5.91 8.52
CA LYS A 22 21.92 4.50 8.19
C LYS A 22 21.17 3.72 9.26
N PRO A 23 19.89 4.12 9.53
CA PRO A 23 19.09 3.52 10.60
C PRO A 23 18.93 2.01 10.40
N ASP A 24 18.72 1.28 11.51
CA ASP A 24 18.51 -0.17 11.53
C ASP A 24 17.08 -0.52 11.11
N VAL A 25 16.84 -0.49 9.80
CA VAL A 25 15.60 -0.93 9.15
C VAL A 25 15.93 -1.97 8.09
N ASP A 26 15.01 -2.91 7.87
CA ASP A 26 15.27 -4.00 6.91
C ASP A 26 15.04 -3.55 5.46
N PHE A 27 14.14 -2.59 5.21
CA PHE A 27 13.86 -2.01 3.90
C PHE A 27 13.20 -0.64 4.02
N PHE A 28 13.23 0.12 2.93
CA PHE A 28 12.44 1.34 2.79
C PHE A 28 11.42 1.19 1.67
N GLU A 29 10.27 1.85 1.84
CA GLU A 29 9.29 2.01 0.78
C GLU A 29 9.24 3.44 0.29
N VAL A 30 9.09 3.58 -1.02
CA VAL A 30 8.94 4.88 -1.70
C VAL A 30 7.73 4.89 -2.62
N HIS A 31 7.07 6.04 -2.73
CA HIS A 31 6.06 6.26 -3.76
C HIS A 31 6.76 6.39 -5.12
N SER A 32 6.48 5.44 -6.01
CA SER A 32 7.18 5.30 -7.29
C SER A 32 7.05 6.55 -8.17
N GLU A 33 5.89 7.18 -8.15
CA GLU A 33 5.58 8.35 -8.97
C GLU A 33 6.46 9.55 -8.67
N ASN A 34 6.95 9.69 -7.43
CA ASN A 34 7.86 10.76 -7.02
C ASN A 34 9.24 10.67 -7.68
N PHE A 35 9.54 9.54 -8.31
CA PHE A 35 10.82 9.26 -8.96
C PHE A 35 10.72 9.13 -10.48
N ILE A 36 9.55 9.41 -11.07
CA ILE A 36 9.37 9.44 -12.52
C ILE A 36 10.04 10.71 -13.07
N ALA A 37 11.32 10.60 -13.43
CA ALA A 37 12.12 11.67 -14.02
C ALA A 37 13.18 11.08 -14.95
N GLU A 38 13.72 11.91 -15.85
CA GLU A 38 14.85 11.48 -16.72
C GLU A 38 16.21 11.60 -15.99
N GLY A 39 16.25 12.26 -14.82
CA GLY A 39 17.46 12.45 -13.99
C GLY A 39 17.21 13.43 -12.86
N GLY A 40 18.29 13.82 -12.16
CA GLY A 40 18.25 14.82 -11.10
C GLY A 40 18.23 14.28 -9.69
N ALA A 41 18.13 15.18 -8.71
CA ALA A 41 18.40 14.91 -7.30
C ALA A 41 17.57 13.75 -6.71
N SER A 42 16.31 13.58 -7.14
CA SER A 42 15.45 12.48 -6.66
C SER A 42 15.98 11.13 -7.11
N LEU A 43 16.34 10.96 -8.38
CA LEU A 43 16.92 9.69 -8.87
C LEU A 43 18.31 9.45 -8.29
N ASP A 44 19.16 10.48 -8.15
CA ASP A 44 20.47 10.37 -7.51
C ASP A 44 20.35 9.92 -6.04
N PHE A 45 19.31 10.40 -5.34
CA PHE A 45 18.99 9.93 -4.01
C PHE A 45 18.58 8.45 -4.03
N LEU A 46 17.64 8.09 -4.92
CA LEU A 46 17.12 6.72 -5.00
C LEU A 46 18.25 5.71 -5.32
N GLU A 47 19.23 6.07 -6.15
CA GLU A 47 20.42 5.26 -6.38
C GLU A 47 21.25 5.04 -5.13
N LYS A 48 21.51 6.12 -4.38
CA LYS A 48 22.31 6.03 -3.15
C LYS A 48 21.61 5.18 -2.09
N ILE A 49 20.30 5.36 -1.89
CA ILE A 49 19.57 4.62 -0.88
C ILE A 49 19.39 3.14 -1.28
N SER A 50 19.15 2.84 -2.56
CA SER A 50 19.04 1.46 -3.07
C SER A 50 20.34 0.65 -2.97
N ALA A 51 21.47 1.33 -2.91
CA ALA A 51 22.77 0.69 -2.66
C ALA A 51 22.96 0.30 -1.17
N LEU A 52 22.16 0.85 -0.25
CA LEU A 52 22.26 0.63 1.18
C LEU A 52 21.15 -0.29 1.71
N TYR A 53 19.95 -0.20 1.11
CA TYR A 53 18.74 -0.90 1.59
C TYR A 53 17.97 -1.53 0.45
N PRO A 54 17.32 -2.69 0.68
CA PRO A 54 16.24 -3.15 -0.18
C PRO A 54 15.13 -2.10 -0.26
N LEU A 55 14.49 -1.97 -1.42
CA LEU A 55 13.38 -1.03 -1.62
C LEU A 55 12.08 -1.77 -1.92
N SER A 56 10.97 -1.30 -1.36
CA SER A 56 9.62 -1.52 -1.84
C SER A 56 9.17 -0.32 -2.67
N PHE A 57 8.50 -0.58 -3.79
CA PHE A 57 7.92 0.46 -4.64
C PHE A 57 6.42 0.40 -4.57
N HIS A 58 5.82 1.45 -4.03
CA HIS A 58 4.39 1.61 -3.90
C HIS A 58 3.90 2.65 -4.92
N CYS A 59 2.93 2.28 -5.73
CA CYS A 59 2.30 3.16 -6.72
C CYS A 59 0.95 3.66 -6.23
N VAL A 60 0.60 4.86 -6.69
CA VAL A 60 -0.70 5.50 -6.42
C VAL A 60 -1.46 5.85 -7.70
N GLY A 61 -0.90 5.51 -8.87
CA GLY A 61 -1.38 6.03 -10.15
C GLY A 61 -1.48 5.02 -11.29
N ILE A 62 -1.27 3.71 -11.09
CA ILE A 62 -1.50 2.72 -12.15
C ILE A 62 -2.98 2.67 -12.53
N SER A 63 -3.87 2.95 -11.55
CA SER A 63 -5.31 3.07 -11.76
C SER A 63 -5.95 1.76 -12.22
N LEU A 64 -5.68 0.67 -11.48
CA LEU A 64 -6.09 -0.68 -11.83
C LEU A 64 -7.62 -0.86 -11.94
N GLY A 65 -8.41 0.00 -11.27
CA GLY A 65 -9.87 0.04 -11.38
C GLY A 65 -10.41 0.79 -12.60
N SER A 66 -9.56 1.37 -13.44
CA SER A 66 -10.01 2.17 -14.59
C SER A 66 -10.73 1.33 -15.65
N ALA A 67 -11.98 1.67 -15.95
CA ALA A 67 -12.76 1.05 -17.02
C ALA A 67 -12.24 1.39 -18.44
N SER A 68 -11.45 2.43 -18.58
CA SER A 68 -10.83 2.83 -19.84
C SER A 68 -9.49 2.13 -20.12
N GLY A 69 -9.07 1.21 -19.24
CA GLY A 69 -7.78 0.52 -19.31
C GLY A 69 -6.63 1.37 -18.73
N LEU A 70 -5.42 0.86 -18.85
CA LEU A 70 -4.22 1.42 -18.23
C LEU A 70 -3.50 2.42 -19.13
N ASP A 71 -2.94 3.50 -18.54
CA ASP A 71 -2.11 4.47 -19.27
C ASP A 71 -0.73 3.84 -19.62
N LYS A 72 -0.55 3.51 -20.88
CA LYS A 72 0.69 2.91 -21.40
C LYS A 72 1.93 3.78 -21.19
N LYS A 73 1.77 5.12 -21.13
CA LYS A 73 2.90 6.03 -20.90
C LYS A 73 3.33 5.95 -19.43
N HIS A 74 2.34 5.95 -18.53
CA HIS A 74 2.59 5.78 -17.09
C HIS A 74 3.25 4.42 -16.81
N LEU A 75 2.68 3.32 -17.32
CA LEU A 75 3.27 1.98 -17.18
C LEU A 75 4.73 1.93 -17.67
N LYS A 76 5.07 2.57 -18.81
CA LYS A 76 6.45 2.62 -19.30
C LYS A 76 7.39 3.35 -18.34
N ASN A 77 6.92 4.43 -17.71
CA ASN A 77 7.73 5.17 -16.75
C ASN A 77 7.98 4.34 -15.48
N ILE A 78 6.95 3.71 -14.93
CA ILE A 78 7.09 2.81 -13.78
C ILE A 78 8.03 1.64 -14.15
N LYS A 79 7.86 1.02 -15.33
CA LYS A 79 8.74 -0.07 -15.76
C LYS A 79 10.21 0.31 -15.80
N LYS A 80 10.54 1.52 -16.27
CA LYS A 80 11.93 2.01 -16.24
C LYS A 80 12.50 2.00 -14.81
N LEU A 81 11.70 2.43 -13.82
CA LEU A 81 12.11 2.41 -12.41
C LEU A 81 12.27 0.97 -11.89
N LEU A 82 11.29 0.09 -12.16
CA LEU A 82 11.36 -1.32 -11.76
C LEU A 82 12.58 -2.04 -12.35
N ASP A 83 12.86 -1.84 -13.63
CA ASP A 83 13.99 -2.46 -14.31
C ASP A 83 15.33 -1.96 -13.76
N ARG A 84 15.42 -0.67 -13.37
CA ARG A 84 16.62 -0.03 -12.83
C ARG A 84 16.90 -0.42 -11.39
N PHE A 85 15.89 -0.35 -10.52
CA PHE A 85 16.07 -0.49 -9.07
C PHE A 85 15.74 -1.88 -8.53
N LYS A 86 14.98 -2.69 -9.27
CA LYS A 86 14.59 -4.07 -8.91
C LYS A 86 14.09 -4.20 -7.48
N PRO A 87 13.01 -3.43 -7.10
CA PRO A 87 12.52 -3.45 -5.75
C PRO A 87 12.08 -4.86 -5.31
N ILE A 88 12.15 -5.14 -4.02
CA ILE A 88 11.76 -6.45 -3.45
C ILE A 88 10.23 -6.65 -3.47
N LEU A 89 9.47 -5.56 -3.34
CA LEU A 89 8.01 -5.52 -3.38
C LEU A 89 7.55 -4.44 -4.35
N PHE A 90 6.36 -4.61 -4.90
CA PHE A 90 5.76 -3.66 -5.83
C PHE A 90 4.24 -3.71 -5.68
N SER A 91 3.60 -2.57 -5.42
CA SER A 91 2.19 -2.48 -5.06
C SER A 91 1.48 -1.29 -5.70
N ASP A 92 0.14 -1.38 -5.74
CA ASP A 92 -0.80 -0.29 -6.02
C ASP A 92 -2.15 -0.62 -5.36
N HIS A 93 -3.09 0.31 -5.37
CA HIS A 93 -4.33 0.26 -4.63
C HIS A 93 -5.50 -0.39 -5.38
N LEU A 94 -6.48 -0.87 -4.61
CA LEU A 94 -7.80 -1.28 -5.09
C LEU A 94 -8.67 -0.03 -5.39
N SER A 95 -8.24 0.75 -6.37
CA SER A 95 -8.83 2.05 -6.70
C SER A 95 -8.71 2.39 -8.18
N TRP A 96 -9.27 3.51 -8.59
CA TRP A 96 -8.95 4.15 -9.86
C TRP A 96 -8.60 5.63 -9.63
N SER A 97 -7.75 6.19 -10.47
CA SER A 97 -7.33 7.60 -10.41
C SER A 97 -7.31 8.25 -11.79
N ASN A 98 -7.48 7.48 -12.87
CA ASN A 98 -7.37 7.94 -14.25
C ASN A 98 -8.51 7.40 -15.11
N SER A 99 -9.08 8.25 -15.95
CA SER A 99 -10.08 7.89 -16.96
C SER A 99 -9.86 8.70 -18.23
N SER A 100 -9.97 8.05 -19.39
CA SER A 100 -9.85 8.71 -20.69
C SER A 100 -10.85 9.87 -20.89
N ASN A 101 -11.98 9.83 -20.19
CA ASN A 101 -13.05 10.82 -20.32
C ASN A 101 -13.03 11.91 -19.23
N ALA A 102 -12.48 11.61 -18.04
CA ALA A 102 -12.50 12.48 -16.87
C ALA A 102 -11.11 13.06 -16.51
N GLY A 103 -10.05 12.61 -17.19
CA GLY A 103 -8.68 12.99 -16.84
C GLY A 103 -8.12 12.20 -15.65
N THR A 104 -7.10 12.76 -15.01
CA THR A 104 -6.44 12.17 -13.84
C THR A 104 -6.91 12.86 -12.58
N ALA A 105 -7.39 12.11 -11.61
CA ALA A 105 -7.59 12.58 -10.23
C ALA A 105 -6.29 12.36 -9.44
N ASN A 106 -5.94 13.33 -8.59
CA ASN A 106 -4.82 13.16 -7.66
C ASN A 106 -5.33 12.53 -6.35
N ASP A 107 -6.09 11.45 -6.47
CA ASP A 107 -6.73 10.78 -5.35
C ASP A 107 -7.04 9.32 -5.71
N LEU A 108 -7.20 8.47 -4.69
CA LEU A 108 -7.62 7.08 -4.81
C LEU A 108 -9.14 7.01 -4.83
N LEU A 109 -9.72 6.95 -6.02
CA LEU A 109 -11.18 6.94 -6.17
C LEU A 109 -11.72 5.52 -5.96
N PRO A 110 -12.82 5.38 -5.20
CA PRO A 110 -13.40 4.07 -4.90
C PRO A 110 -14.08 3.45 -6.12
N ILE A 111 -14.20 2.12 -6.12
CA ILE A 111 -14.89 1.34 -7.14
C ILE A 111 -16.11 0.62 -6.55
N PRO A 112 -17.20 0.43 -7.31
CA PRO A 112 -18.31 -0.40 -6.87
C PRO A 112 -17.90 -1.89 -6.90
N TYR A 113 -18.12 -2.62 -5.82
CA TYR A 113 -17.75 -4.04 -5.74
C TYR A 113 -18.81 -4.92 -6.42
N THR A 114 -18.84 -4.83 -7.76
CA THR A 114 -19.70 -5.59 -8.66
C THR A 114 -18.91 -6.64 -9.43
N LYS A 115 -19.59 -7.59 -10.06
CA LYS A 115 -18.92 -8.59 -10.93
C LYS A 115 -18.26 -7.95 -12.16
N GLU A 116 -18.85 -6.86 -12.67
CA GLU A 116 -18.30 -6.12 -13.81
C GLU A 116 -17.00 -5.41 -13.42
N ALA A 117 -17.00 -4.67 -12.31
CA ALA A 117 -15.81 -4.00 -11.80
C ALA A 117 -14.71 -5.02 -11.44
N LEU A 118 -15.08 -6.18 -10.87
CA LEU A 118 -14.14 -7.26 -10.60
C LEU A 118 -13.47 -7.76 -11.87
N GLN A 119 -14.23 -7.95 -12.96
CA GLN A 119 -13.66 -8.41 -14.24
C GLN A 119 -12.69 -7.37 -14.81
N ILE A 120 -13.09 -6.09 -14.83
CA ILE A 120 -12.23 -4.98 -15.29
C ILE A 120 -10.93 -4.93 -14.48
N PHE A 121 -11.05 -4.99 -13.15
CA PHE A 121 -9.89 -4.94 -12.27
C PHE A 121 -8.94 -6.13 -12.51
N CYS A 122 -9.48 -7.34 -12.60
CA CYS A 122 -8.68 -8.54 -12.89
C CYS A 122 -7.96 -8.46 -14.24
N ASP A 123 -8.63 -7.93 -15.28
CA ASP A 123 -8.02 -7.79 -16.61
C ASP A 123 -6.89 -6.76 -16.59
N ASN A 124 -7.08 -5.64 -15.88
CA ASN A 124 -6.05 -4.63 -15.71
C ASN A 124 -4.86 -5.16 -14.88
N VAL A 125 -5.09 -5.91 -13.79
CA VAL A 125 -4.02 -6.53 -13.00
C VAL A 125 -3.20 -7.50 -13.86
N ARG A 126 -3.84 -8.38 -14.64
CA ARG A 126 -3.12 -9.28 -15.55
C ARG A 126 -2.28 -8.49 -16.56
N CYS A 127 -2.90 -7.47 -17.20
CA CYS A 127 -2.20 -6.60 -18.14
C CYS A 127 -0.99 -5.92 -17.51
N ALA A 128 -1.11 -5.42 -16.28
CA ALA A 128 -0.01 -4.79 -15.54
C ALA A 128 1.08 -5.80 -15.21
N GLN A 129 0.74 -6.98 -14.67
CA GLN A 129 1.71 -8.03 -14.34
C GLN A 129 2.46 -8.52 -15.58
N ASP A 130 1.76 -8.76 -16.68
CA ASP A 130 2.36 -9.17 -17.96
C ASP A 130 3.31 -8.08 -18.48
N PHE A 131 2.91 -6.81 -18.41
CA PHE A 131 3.73 -5.67 -18.85
C PHE A 131 4.99 -5.49 -18.01
N PHE A 132 4.86 -5.60 -16.69
CA PHE A 132 5.99 -5.45 -15.76
C PHE A 132 6.86 -6.71 -15.66
N GLY A 133 6.31 -7.88 -15.98
CA GLY A 133 6.98 -9.17 -15.85
C GLY A 133 7.15 -9.61 -14.40
N ARG A 134 6.27 -9.15 -13.50
CA ARG A 134 6.34 -9.46 -12.06
C ARG A 134 4.96 -9.38 -11.37
N GLU A 135 4.88 -10.01 -10.20
CA GLU A 135 3.76 -9.89 -9.29
C GLU A 135 3.59 -8.43 -8.84
N ILE A 136 2.33 -7.99 -8.75
CA ILE A 136 1.94 -6.75 -8.08
C ILE A 136 1.14 -7.09 -6.82
N LEU A 137 1.28 -6.31 -5.77
CA LEU A 137 0.44 -6.40 -4.57
C LEU A 137 -0.69 -5.38 -4.69
N ILE A 138 -1.89 -5.79 -4.29
CA ILE A 138 -3.06 -4.91 -4.29
C ILE A 138 -3.41 -4.55 -2.86
N GLU A 139 -3.47 -3.25 -2.60
CA GLU A 139 -3.79 -2.72 -1.29
C GLU A 139 -5.28 -2.41 -1.13
N ASN A 140 -5.85 -2.74 0.02
CA ASN A 140 -7.19 -2.31 0.43
C ASN A 140 -7.17 -0.83 0.84
N PRO A 141 -7.91 0.06 0.16
CA PRO A 141 -7.98 1.47 0.53
C PRO A 141 -8.91 1.70 1.73
N SER A 142 -8.80 2.86 2.37
CA SER A 142 -9.82 3.33 3.31
C SER A 142 -11.08 3.79 2.55
N ALA A 143 -12.25 3.56 3.15
CA ALA A 143 -13.55 3.87 2.53
C ALA A 143 -14.24 5.05 3.20
N TYR A 144 -14.83 5.95 2.37
CA TYR A 144 -15.61 7.12 2.80
C TYR A 144 -17.01 7.15 2.20
N LEU A 145 -17.30 6.22 1.30
CA LEU A 145 -18.62 6.04 0.71
C LEU A 145 -18.83 4.57 0.34
N GLU A 146 -20.07 4.16 0.26
CA GLU A 146 -20.48 2.85 -0.22
C GLU A 146 -21.36 3.01 -1.47
N PHE A 147 -21.17 2.15 -2.45
CA PHE A 147 -22.04 2.11 -3.63
C PHE A 147 -23.22 1.17 -3.35
N THR A 148 -24.44 1.61 -3.61
CA THR A 148 -25.65 0.80 -3.48
C THR A 148 -25.65 -0.47 -4.34
N ASP A 149 -24.88 -0.44 -5.43
CA ASP A 149 -24.75 -1.55 -6.36
C ASP A 149 -23.66 -2.57 -5.95
N SER A 150 -22.86 -2.27 -4.94
CA SER A 150 -21.89 -3.22 -4.39
C SER A 150 -22.62 -4.44 -3.80
N LYS A 151 -22.35 -5.62 -4.35
CA LYS A 151 -22.95 -6.90 -3.92
C LYS A 151 -21.91 -7.88 -3.37
N ILE A 152 -20.64 -7.56 -3.50
CA ILE A 152 -19.50 -8.33 -3.00
C ILE A 152 -18.89 -7.50 -1.87
N SER A 153 -18.54 -8.11 -0.75
CA SER A 153 -17.78 -7.40 0.30
C SER A 153 -16.37 -7.08 -0.21
N GLU A 154 -15.77 -5.99 0.27
CA GLU A 154 -14.40 -5.59 -0.14
C GLU A 154 -13.40 -6.73 0.05
N VAL A 155 -13.41 -7.39 1.20
CA VAL A 155 -12.50 -8.52 1.49
C VAL A 155 -12.67 -9.67 0.49
N ASN A 156 -13.91 -10.01 0.12
CA ASN A 156 -14.15 -11.04 -0.89
C ASN A 156 -13.75 -10.58 -2.28
N PHE A 157 -13.96 -9.31 -2.61
CA PHE A 157 -13.53 -8.72 -3.88
C PHE A 157 -12.00 -8.78 -4.02
N LEU A 158 -11.27 -8.41 -2.98
CA LEU A 158 -9.80 -8.47 -2.96
C LEU A 158 -9.30 -9.92 -3.04
N ASN A 159 -9.89 -10.86 -2.28
CA ASN A 159 -9.56 -12.27 -2.34
C ASN A 159 -9.79 -12.85 -3.75
N GLU A 160 -10.91 -12.51 -4.39
CA GLU A 160 -11.20 -12.96 -5.75
C GLU A 160 -10.21 -12.41 -6.78
N ILE A 161 -9.79 -11.14 -6.66
CA ILE A 161 -8.74 -10.58 -7.49
C ILE A 161 -7.47 -11.40 -7.36
N ALA A 162 -7.00 -11.62 -6.12
CA ALA A 162 -5.76 -12.35 -5.85
C ALA A 162 -5.83 -13.81 -6.35
N GLN A 163 -6.98 -14.46 -6.21
CA GLN A 163 -7.20 -15.80 -6.73
C GLN A 163 -7.20 -15.88 -8.26
N LYS A 164 -7.90 -14.93 -8.92
CA LYS A 164 -8.09 -14.94 -10.38
C LYS A 164 -6.86 -14.48 -11.17
N THR A 165 -6.03 -13.62 -10.57
CA THR A 165 -4.89 -12.98 -11.26
C THR A 165 -3.54 -13.48 -10.82
N GLY A 166 -3.48 -14.14 -9.65
CA GLY A 166 -2.23 -14.56 -9.03
C GLY A 166 -1.46 -13.42 -8.36
N CYS A 167 -2.02 -12.22 -8.26
CA CYS A 167 -1.39 -11.11 -7.53
C CYS A 167 -1.33 -11.40 -6.02
N GLY A 168 -0.46 -10.67 -5.32
CA GLY A 168 -0.45 -10.66 -3.87
C GLY A 168 -1.39 -9.60 -3.29
N ILE A 169 -1.49 -9.60 -1.97
CA ILE A 169 -2.21 -8.60 -1.20
C ILE A 169 -1.20 -7.83 -0.34
N LEU A 170 -1.23 -6.50 -0.42
CA LEU A 170 -0.74 -5.59 0.59
C LEU A 170 -1.93 -5.32 1.50
N LEU A 171 -1.79 -5.69 2.77
CA LEU A 171 -2.87 -5.57 3.74
C LEU A 171 -2.63 -4.36 4.65
N ASP A 172 -3.33 -3.26 4.41
CA ASP A 172 -3.31 -2.13 5.33
C ASP A 172 -4.36 -2.32 6.43
N ILE A 173 -3.87 -2.45 7.68
CA ILE A 173 -4.72 -2.68 8.85
C ILE A 173 -5.31 -1.36 9.36
N ASN A 174 -4.64 -0.22 9.16
CA ASN A 174 -5.22 1.08 9.47
C ASN A 174 -6.42 1.39 8.57
N ASN A 175 -6.33 1.09 7.26
CA ASN A 175 -7.40 1.30 6.30
C ASN A 175 -8.63 0.45 6.63
N ILE A 176 -8.43 -0.80 7.05
CA ILE A 176 -9.51 -1.65 7.55
C ILE A 176 -10.14 -1.03 8.80
N PHE A 177 -9.33 -0.56 9.74
CA PHE A 177 -9.82 0.06 10.98
C PHE A 177 -10.59 1.35 10.70
N VAL A 178 -10.05 2.24 9.88
CA VAL A 178 -10.71 3.49 9.45
C VAL A 178 -12.07 3.19 8.82
N SER A 179 -12.12 2.27 7.86
CA SER A 179 -13.35 1.85 7.19
C SER A 179 -14.35 1.22 8.15
N ALA A 180 -13.89 0.35 9.06
CA ALA A 180 -14.73 -0.30 10.06
C ALA A 180 -15.40 0.69 11.00
N GLU A 181 -14.67 1.69 11.47
CA GLU A 181 -15.21 2.76 12.31
C GLU A 181 -16.22 3.66 11.57
N ASN A 182 -15.91 3.99 10.30
CA ASN A 182 -16.78 4.84 9.49
C ASN A 182 -18.11 4.17 9.09
N PHE A 183 -18.07 2.85 8.83
CA PHE A 183 -19.23 2.09 8.34
C PHE A 183 -19.79 1.08 9.35
N SER A 184 -19.26 1.06 10.58
CA SER A 184 -19.74 0.23 11.68
C SER A 184 -19.76 -1.28 11.38
N PHE A 185 -18.68 -1.79 10.75
CA PHE A 185 -18.45 -3.22 10.60
C PHE A 185 -17.31 -3.72 11.51
N ASP A 186 -17.19 -5.03 11.66
CA ASP A 186 -16.15 -5.65 12.49
C ASP A 186 -14.84 -5.84 11.73
N ALA A 187 -13.82 -5.01 12.04
CA ALA A 187 -12.48 -5.09 11.46
C ALA A 187 -11.82 -6.47 11.69
N LYS A 188 -12.11 -7.12 12.83
CA LYS A 188 -11.58 -8.46 13.09
C LYS A 188 -12.20 -9.49 12.16
N LYS A 189 -13.50 -9.39 11.87
CA LYS A 189 -14.17 -10.26 10.91
C LYS A 189 -13.57 -10.10 9.51
N TYR A 190 -13.29 -8.88 9.08
CA TYR A 190 -12.60 -8.62 7.81
C TYR A 190 -11.25 -9.36 7.77
N LEU A 191 -10.42 -9.23 8.82
CA LEU A 191 -9.14 -9.90 8.95
C LEU A 191 -9.26 -11.44 9.03
N ASP A 192 -10.38 -11.95 9.52
CA ASP A 192 -10.63 -13.39 9.58
C ASP A 192 -11.06 -13.97 8.21
N GLU A 193 -11.60 -13.15 7.32
CA GLU A 193 -12.05 -13.52 5.97
C GLU A 193 -10.98 -13.35 4.89
N ILE A 194 -9.89 -12.61 5.14
CA ILE A 194 -8.82 -12.40 4.16
C ILE A 194 -8.07 -13.72 3.85
N ASP A 195 -7.73 -13.95 2.58
CA ASP A 195 -6.85 -15.06 2.19
C ASP A 195 -5.41 -14.77 2.61
N VAL A 196 -5.05 -15.22 3.80
CA VAL A 196 -3.72 -15.00 4.40
C VAL A 196 -2.57 -15.58 3.56
N THR A 197 -2.84 -16.52 2.66
CA THR A 197 -1.80 -17.10 1.78
C THR A 197 -1.37 -16.12 0.69
N LYS A 198 -2.21 -15.13 0.42
CA LYS A 198 -1.98 -14.07 -0.57
C LYS A 198 -1.38 -12.80 0.03
N VAL A 199 -1.44 -12.63 1.35
CA VAL A 199 -0.82 -11.48 2.02
C VAL A 199 0.70 -11.58 1.90
N LYS A 200 1.32 -10.56 1.31
CA LYS A 200 2.77 -10.48 1.07
C LYS A 200 3.43 -9.31 1.79
N GLU A 201 2.64 -8.33 2.19
CA GLU A 201 3.06 -7.14 2.94
C GLU A 201 1.92 -6.68 3.84
N ILE A 202 2.26 -6.03 4.95
CA ILE A 202 1.30 -5.38 5.85
C ILE A 202 1.73 -3.93 6.04
N HIS A 203 0.80 -2.98 5.85
CA HIS A 203 0.97 -1.59 6.23
C HIS A 203 0.30 -1.27 7.55
N LEU A 204 0.92 -0.39 8.31
CA LEU A 204 0.45 0.18 9.56
C LEU A 204 0.68 1.68 9.54
N ALA A 205 -0.35 2.45 9.83
CA ALA A 205 -0.30 3.91 9.87
C ALA A 205 -1.17 4.48 10.99
N GLY A 206 -1.05 5.77 11.23
CA GLY A 206 -2.00 6.51 12.03
C GLY A 206 -3.06 7.18 11.16
N HIS A 207 -4.11 7.72 11.79
CA HIS A 207 -5.20 8.41 11.11
C HIS A 207 -5.69 9.57 11.95
N SER A 208 -6.38 10.53 11.33
CA SER A 208 -6.98 11.67 12.02
C SER A 208 -8.51 11.52 12.14
N ILE A 209 -9.12 12.38 12.96
CA ILE A 209 -10.59 12.45 13.09
C ILE A 209 -11.03 13.86 12.68
N TYR A 210 -11.90 13.94 11.69
CA TYR A 210 -12.49 15.19 11.25
C TYR A 210 -14.02 15.10 11.25
N LYS A 211 -14.67 15.94 12.04
CA LYS A 211 -16.15 15.98 12.19
C LYS A 211 -16.79 14.62 12.49
N GLY A 212 -16.09 13.78 13.28
CA GLY A 212 -16.57 12.45 13.65
C GLY A 212 -16.27 11.35 12.62
N LEU A 213 -15.68 11.68 11.48
CA LEU A 213 -15.23 10.73 10.48
C LEU A 213 -13.74 10.46 10.68
N ARG A 214 -13.29 9.21 10.63
CA ARG A 214 -11.87 8.88 10.59
C ARG A 214 -11.35 9.08 9.18
N ILE A 215 -10.23 9.78 9.07
CA ILE A 215 -9.57 10.09 7.80
C ILE A 215 -8.20 9.45 7.79
N ASP A 216 -7.91 8.73 6.75
CA ASP A 216 -6.67 8.03 6.50
C ASP A 216 -5.58 9.01 6.04
N THR A 217 -5.07 9.76 6.99
CA THR A 217 -4.10 10.83 6.73
C THR A 217 -2.67 10.40 6.88
N HIS A 218 -2.42 9.26 7.52
CA HIS A 218 -1.08 8.78 7.85
C HIS A 218 -0.19 9.89 8.45
N ASN A 219 -0.77 10.69 9.37
CA ASN A 219 -0.08 11.86 9.95
C ASN A 219 0.06 11.81 11.47
N THR A 220 -0.28 10.68 12.08
CA THR A 220 -0.22 10.49 13.54
C THR A 220 0.42 9.14 13.88
N SER A 221 0.74 8.96 15.16
CA SER A 221 1.14 7.66 15.70
C SER A 221 0.04 6.61 15.51
N ILE A 222 0.44 5.35 15.32
CA ILE A 222 -0.46 4.21 15.22
C ILE A 222 -1.23 4.06 16.54
N CYS A 223 -2.56 4.00 16.47
CA CYS A 223 -3.38 3.83 17.68
C CYS A 223 -3.33 2.40 18.22
N ASP A 224 -3.65 2.24 19.50
CA ASP A 224 -3.57 0.95 20.20
C ASP A 224 -4.49 -0.10 19.58
N GLU A 225 -5.64 0.30 19.05
CA GLU A 225 -6.60 -0.58 18.39
C GLU A 225 -6.02 -1.22 17.13
N VAL A 226 -5.35 -0.42 16.27
CA VAL A 226 -4.67 -0.90 15.06
C VAL A 226 -3.51 -1.83 15.44
N LEU A 227 -2.71 -1.47 16.45
CA LEU A 227 -1.63 -2.33 16.96
C LEU A 227 -2.17 -3.66 17.52
N LEU A 228 -3.32 -3.65 18.18
CA LEU A 228 -3.96 -4.85 18.71
C LEU A 228 -4.50 -5.75 17.58
N LEU A 229 -5.14 -5.18 16.56
CA LEU A 229 -5.57 -5.90 15.36
C LEU A 229 -4.39 -6.58 14.67
N TYR A 230 -3.32 -5.84 14.42
CA TYR A 230 -2.08 -6.36 13.83
C TYR A 230 -1.49 -7.52 14.63
N LYS A 231 -1.27 -7.31 15.94
CA LYS A 231 -0.71 -8.32 16.82
C LYS A 231 -1.50 -9.63 16.80
N ASN A 232 -2.83 -9.53 16.92
CA ASN A 232 -3.72 -10.68 16.92
C ASN A 232 -3.72 -11.40 15.57
N PHE A 233 -3.77 -10.65 14.47
CA PHE A 233 -3.75 -11.18 13.11
C PHE A 233 -2.45 -11.95 12.81
N VAL A 234 -1.31 -11.32 13.05
CA VAL A 234 0.01 -11.93 12.81
C VAL A 234 0.23 -13.15 13.68
N LYS A 235 -0.16 -13.08 14.97
CA LYS A 235 -0.02 -14.21 15.91
C LYS A 235 -0.93 -15.38 15.52
N LYS A 236 -2.20 -15.13 15.24
CA LYS A 236 -3.19 -16.16 14.85
C LYS A 236 -2.73 -16.92 13.62
N ASN A 237 -2.24 -16.21 12.60
CA ASN A 237 -1.88 -16.77 11.29
C ASN A 237 -0.40 -17.18 11.20
N LYS A 238 0.42 -16.93 12.24
CA LYS A 238 1.87 -17.17 12.25
C LYS A 238 2.58 -16.54 11.06
N LEU A 239 2.13 -15.33 10.67
CA LEU A 239 2.64 -14.65 9.50
C LEU A 239 4.08 -14.20 9.68
N LYS A 240 4.85 -14.28 8.58
CA LYS A 240 6.22 -13.83 8.46
C LYS A 240 6.39 -13.02 7.16
N VAL A 241 5.55 -12.01 7.01
CA VAL A 241 5.60 -11.10 5.86
C VAL A 241 6.21 -9.78 6.27
N PRO A 242 6.78 -9.02 5.32
CA PRO A 242 7.20 -7.65 5.55
C PRO A 242 6.09 -6.82 6.20
N THR A 243 6.46 -5.99 7.16
CA THR A 243 5.57 -5.03 7.80
C THR A 243 6.19 -3.65 7.69
N LEU A 244 5.44 -2.71 7.15
CA LEU A 244 5.83 -1.31 6.97
C LEU A 244 5.08 -0.43 7.96
N VAL A 245 5.76 0.58 8.49
CA VAL A 245 5.13 1.73 9.14
C VAL A 245 5.17 2.91 8.19
N GLU A 246 3.99 3.45 7.89
CA GLU A 246 3.81 4.54 6.95
C GLU A 246 3.45 5.84 7.66
N TRP A 247 3.97 6.96 7.13
CA TRP A 247 3.66 8.31 7.58
C TRP A 247 3.78 9.27 6.40
N ASP A 248 2.67 9.89 5.94
CA ASP A 248 2.58 10.58 4.65
C ASP A 248 2.37 12.07 4.74
N GLU A 249 1.67 12.53 5.76
CA GLU A 249 1.41 13.94 5.99
C GLU A 249 2.03 14.40 7.30
N GLU A 250 2.26 15.70 7.46
CA GLU A 250 2.86 16.26 8.69
C GLU A 250 4.09 15.47 9.15
N ILE A 251 4.99 15.16 8.20
CA ILE A 251 6.13 14.27 8.40
C ILE A 251 6.92 14.67 9.65
N PRO A 252 7.02 13.81 10.69
CA PRO A 252 7.69 14.12 11.94
C PRO A 252 9.21 14.03 11.82
N GLU A 253 9.91 14.32 12.89
CA GLU A 253 11.32 13.96 13.01
C GLU A 253 11.51 12.44 12.85
N PHE A 254 12.60 12.02 12.20
CA PHE A 254 12.86 10.60 11.91
C PHE A 254 12.80 9.71 13.15
N SER A 255 13.24 10.21 14.29
CA SER A 255 13.20 9.48 15.57
C SER A 255 11.79 9.11 16.02
N VAL A 256 10.79 9.94 15.70
CA VAL A 256 9.38 9.66 16.01
C VAL A 256 8.89 8.49 15.16
N LEU A 257 9.11 8.55 13.85
CA LEU A 257 8.76 7.47 12.93
C LEU A 257 9.49 6.15 13.28
N PHE A 258 10.78 6.23 13.61
CA PHE A 258 11.57 5.07 14.03
C PHE A 258 11.05 4.45 15.34
N ASN A 259 10.60 5.27 16.28
CA ASN A 259 9.98 4.76 17.52
C ASN A 259 8.66 4.03 17.27
N GLU A 260 7.85 4.45 16.28
CA GLU A 260 6.66 3.69 15.89
C GLU A 260 7.05 2.29 15.36
N LEU A 261 8.11 2.20 14.54
CA LEU A 261 8.63 0.91 14.08
C LEU A 261 9.07 0.02 15.24
N GLU A 262 9.77 0.57 16.23
CA GLU A 262 10.21 -0.18 17.42
C GLU A 262 9.02 -0.69 18.27
N LYS A 263 7.94 0.10 18.38
CA LYS A 263 6.70 -0.37 19.00
C LYS A 263 6.15 -1.61 18.27
N VAL A 264 6.06 -1.55 16.93
CA VAL A 264 5.58 -2.66 16.10
C VAL A 264 6.49 -3.88 16.26
N LYS A 265 7.82 -3.70 16.23
CA LYS A 265 8.80 -4.77 16.46
C LYS A 265 8.61 -5.44 17.84
N SER A 266 8.22 -4.70 18.86
CA SER A 266 8.02 -5.21 20.24
C SER A 266 6.76 -6.07 20.40
N LEU A 267 5.81 -6.04 19.47
CA LEU A 267 4.55 -6.82 19.52
C LEU A 267 4.69 -8.28 19.11
N LYS A 268 5.90 -8.72 18.83
CA LYS A 268 6.23 -10.09 18.33
C LYS A 268 5.85 -11.21 19.28
#